data_2f3eb97b0f06e895e4bed9ff5a16fdf1
#
_entry.id   2f3eb97b0f06e895e4bed9ff5a16fdf1
#
_cell.length_a   1.000
_cell.length_b   1.000
_cell.length_c   1.000
_cell.angle_alpha   90.00
_cell.angle_beta   90.00
_cell.angle_gamma   90.00
#
_symmetry.space_group_name_H-M   'P 1'
#
loop_
_entity.id
_entity.type
_entity.pdbx_description
1 polymer ?
#
loop_
_entity_poly.entity_id
_entity_poly.type
_entity_poly.pdbx_seq_one_letter_code
_entity_poly.pdbx_strand_id
1 'polypeptide(L)'
;MENTRTDMVLRQIAKELDITEDKYNKAVDSYKAVGTYLANHINSEVEIFPQGSFRLGTVIKPLSDEDDYDIDLVCRINKYFSDPQKLKNEVGQALKESDRYSKMLQPEGKRCWTLKYSDEAQYHMDILPSIKDVTYGIDKKLKITNKDENTGNYEFTTTNPEAYFDWFNERQQEEKQRLLKNYAFQNNKNIEDVPEYKVKTTLQVALQILKRYRDKKFENNPDDKPISIILTTIMAQIYTGENDVYELIKNFSSNYNKYIKIKDGIEWVENPVNPDENFADKWQIHPERKKAFNFFIAELNKDIINNTFITSGNLFEEAKSYKELFGTKIVEKAYAGIGDNARTSRENGNMYINKDATINFNQQGTNVKEHKFFGC
;
A
#
# COMPACT_ATOMS: atom_id res chain seq x y z
N MET A 1 -11.33 -13.16 19.30
CA MET A 1 -12.09 -13.80 18.23
C MET A 1 -11.08 -14.53 17.35
N GLU A 2 -11.32 -15.79 17.05
CA GLU A 2 -10.51 -16.51 16.07
C GLU A 2 -10.69 -15.87 14.69
N ASN A 3 -9.59 -15.73 13.95
CA ASN A 3 -9.66 -15.26 12.57
C ASN A 3 -10.45 -16.27 11.74
N THR A 4 -11.30 -15.77 10.88
CA THR A 4 -12.06 -16.64 9.97
C THR A 4 -11.11 -17.32 8.98
N ARG A 5 -11.56 -18.42 8.36
CA ARG A 5 -10.81 -19.06 7.29
C ARG A 5 -10.56 -18.09 6.13
N THR A 6 -11.57 -17.29 5.80
CA THR A 6 -11.47 -16.24 4.77
C THR A 6 -10.35 -15.26 5.09
N ASP A 7 -10.25 -14.79 6.34
CA ASP A 7 -9.15 -13.93 6.81
C ASP A 7 -7.78 -14.60 6.60
N MET A 8 -7.65 -15.87 6.98
CA MET A 8 -6.39 -16.60 6.82
C MET A 8 -5.95 -16.67 5.35
N VAL A 9 -6.88 -16.94 4.43
CA VAL A 9 -6.58 -17.00 2.99
C VAL A 9 -6.21 -15.62 2.46
N LEU A 10 -6.97 -14.56 2.82
CA LEU A 10 -6.67 -13.19 2.41
C LEU A 10 -5.31 -12.71 2.92
N ARG A 11 -4.94 -13.03 4.16
CA ARG A 11 -3.61 -12.72 4.70
C ARG A 11 -2.50 -13.45 3.96
N GLN A 12 -2.72 -14.71 3.58
CA GLN A 12 -1.73 -15.46 2.82
C GLN A 12 -1.60 -14.93 1.39
N ILE A 13 -2.71 -14.54 0.74
CA ILE A 13 -2.68 -13.84 -0.55
C ILE A 13 -1.89 -12.54 -0.43
N ALA A 14 -2.16 -11.70 0.58
CA ALA A 14 -1.44 -10.46 0.80
C ALA A 14 0.06 -10.66 1.01
N LYS A 15 0.46 -11.73 1.72
CA LYS A 15 1.87 -12.10 1.87
C LYS A 15 2.56 -12.38 0.53
N GLU A 16 1.85 -13.02 -0.40
CA GLU A 16 2.38 -13.25 -1.76
C GLU A 16 2.42 -11.98 -2.62
N LEU A 17 1.64 -10.94 -2.24
CA LEU A 17 1.67 -9.63 -2.87
C LEU A 17 2.82 -8.75 -2.38
N ASP A 18 3.44 -9.05 -1.26
CA ASP A 18 4.56 -8.26 -0.75
C ASP A 18 5.76 -8.33 -1.70
N ILE A 19 6.45 -7.20 -1.87
CA ILE A 19 7.75 -7.19 -2.52
C ILE A 19 8.75 -7.99 -1.67
N THR A 20 9.70 -8.63 -2.32
CA THR A 20 10.71 -9.42 -1.61
C THR A 20 11.61 -8.52 -0.76
N GLU A 21 12.20 -9.07 0.30
CA GLU A 21 13.15 -8.35 1.15
C GLU A 21 14.32 -7.78 0.34
N ASP A 22 14.81 -8.51 -0.64
CA ASP A 22 15.88 -8.07 -1.54
C ASP A 22 15.46 -6.83 -2.36
N LYS A 23 14.24 -6.87 -2.96
CA LYS A 23 13.70 -5.71 -3.68
C LYS A 23 13.48 -4.51 -2.75
N TYR A 24 13.00 -4.76 -1.52
CA TYR A 24 12.82 -3.71 -0.51
C TYR A 24 14.16 -3.04 -0.16
N ASN A 25 15.20 -3.83 0.13
CA ASN A 25 16.52 -3.32 0.47
C ASN A 25 17.16 -2.56 -0.70
N LYS A 26 17.07 -3.08 -1.93
CA LYS A 26 17.51 -2.36 -3.14
C LYS A 26 16.83 -1.02 -3.32
N ALA A 27 15.53 -0.95 -3.04
CA ALA A 27 14.77 0.30 -3.07
C ALA A 27 15.27 1.30 -2.03
N VAL A 28 15.50 0.83 -0.78
CA VAL A 28 16.05 1.64 0.32
C VAL A 28 17.43 2.18 -0.03
N ASP A 29 18.33 1.35 -0.54
CA ASP A 29 19.68 1.76 -0.93
C ASP A 29 19.65 2.78 -2.07
N SER A 30 18.76 2.58 -3.04
CA SER A 30 18.61 3.49 -4.18
C SER A 30 18.08 4.85 -3.77
N TYR A 31 17.04 4.92 -2.92
CA TYR A 31 16.55 6.24 -2.50
C TYR A 31 17.56 6.98 -1.62
N LYS A 32 18.33 6.28 -0.78
CA LYS A 32 19.42 6.89 -0.01
C LYS A 32 20.52 7.43 -0.93
N ALA A 33 20.89 6.69 -1.98
CA ALA A 33 21.89 7.13 -2.95
C ALA A 33 21.43 8.39 -3.72
N VAL A 34 20.17 8.42 -4.18
CA VAL A 34 19.59 9.62 -4.82
C VAL A 34 19.56 10.79 -3.84
N GLY A 35 19.15 10.52 -2.59
CA GLY A 35 19.10 11.54 -1.54
C GLY A 35 20.48 12.17 -1.28
N THR A 36 21.50 11.34 -1.11
CA THR A 36 22.87 11.80 -0.93
C THR A 36 23.38 12.60 -2.14
N TYR A 37 23.06 12.13 -3.35
CA TYR A 37 23.42 12.84 -4.58
C TYR A 37 22.79 14.24 -4.61
N LEU A 38 21.48 14.36 -4.42
CA LEU A 38 20.77 15.63 -4.46
C LEU A 38 21.25 16.58 -3.35
N ALA A 39 21.50 16.09 -2.15
CA ALA A 39 22.02 16.87 -1.04
C ALA A 39 23.41 17.46 -1.33
N ASN A 40 24.23 16.79 -2.14
CA ASN A 40 25.55 17.25 -2.52
C ASN A 40 25.58 18.20 -3.75
N HIS A 41 24.51 18.22 -4.56
CA HIS A 41 24.48 18.98 -5.82
C HIS A 41 23.49 20.15 -5.78
N ILE A 42 22.54 20.17 -4.88
CA ILE A 42 21.67 21.32 -4.65
C ILE A 42 22.33 22.22 -3.62
N ASN A 43 22.54 23.50 -3.98
CA ASN A 43 23.17 24.48 -3.09
C ASN A 43 22.22 24.96 -1.98
N SER A 44 21.78 24.03 -1.16
CA SER A 44 20.91 24.22 0.01
C SER A 44 20.83 22.94 0.82
N GLU A 45 20.39 23.00 2.07
CA GLU A 45 20.05 21.80 2.83
C GLU A 45 18.87 21.08 2.18
N VAL A 46 19.02 19.78 1.95
CA VAL A 46 18.04 18.91 1.30
C VAL A 46 17.75 17.72 2.21
N GLU A 47 16.47 17.48 2.45
CA GLU A 47 16.00 16.26 3.10
C GLU A 47 15.26 15.39 2.10
N ILE A 48 15.58 14.10 2.08
CA ILE A 48 14.91 13.11 1.26
C ILE A 48 14.28 12.05 2.16
N PHE A 49 13.00 11.80 1.97
CA PHE A 49 12.29 10.76 2.70
C PHE A 49 11.22 10.09 1.85
N PRO A 50 10.94 8.79 2.09
CA PRO A 50 9.90 8.07 1.36
C PRO A 50 8.51 8.57 1.77
N GLN A 51 7.56 8.46 0.84
CA GLN A 51 6.13 8.66 1.06
C GLN A 51 5.31 7.55 0.38
N GLY A 52 4.01 7.74 0.24
CA GLY A 52 3.14 6.85 -0.51
C GLY A 52 3.09 5.42 0.06
N SER A 53 2.83 4.47 -0.83
CA SER A 53 2.58 3.06 -0.43
C SER A 53 3.79 2.39 0.21
N PHE A 54 5.00 2.77 -0.19
CA PHE A 54 6.23 2.22 0.36
C PHE A 54 6.39 2.58 1.84
N ARG A 55 6.20 3.86 2.20
CA ARG A 55 6.26 4.32 3.59
C ARG A 55 5.12 3.77 4.45
N LEU A 56 3.91 3.66 3.89
CA LEU A 56 2.74 3.13 4.59
C LEU A 56 2.78 1.59 4.75
N GLY A 57 3.74 0.91 4.13
CA GLY A 57 3.82 -0.56 4.16
C GLY A 57 2.68 -1.25 3.40
N THR A 58 2.11 -0.59 2.41
CA THR A 58 0.98 -1.09 1.60
C THR A 58 1.31 -1.28 0.13
N VAL A 59 2.61 -1.29 -0.21
CA VAL A 59 3.08 -1.61 -1.56
C VAL A 59 2.75 -3.06 -1.91
N ILE A 60 2.43 -3.31 -3.18
CA ILE A 60 2.15 -4.64 -3.71
C ILE A 60 2.95 -4.87 -4.98
N LYS A 61 3.24 -6.14 -5.27
CA LYS A 61 3.75 -6.55 -6.59
C LYS A 61 2.75 -6.15 -7.67
N PRO A 62 3.18 -5.71 -8.85
CA PRO A 62 2.30 -5.46 -9.98
C PRO A 62 1.61 -6.75 -10.49
N LEU A 63 0.68 -6.61 -11.44
CA LEU A 63 -0.03 -7.74 -12.04
C LEU A 63 0.89 -8.64 -12.87
N SER A 64 1.77 -8.02 -13.64
CA SER A 64 2.80 -8.68 -14.43
C SER A 64 4.15 -8.62 -13.73
N ASP A 65 4.97 -9.68 -13.88
CA ASP A 65 6.36 -9.66 -13.43
C ASP A 65 7.23 -8.69 -14.26
N GLU A 66 6.71 -8.17 -15.39
CA GLU A 66 7.36 -7.20 -16.27
C GLU A 66 7.03 -5.75 -15.92
N ASP A 67 5.99 -5.53 -15.10
CA ASP A 67 5.58 -4.19 -14.66
C ASP A 67 6.45 -3.73 -13.48
N ASP A 68 6.63 -2.42 -13.40
CA ASP A 68 7.38 -1.76 -12.34
C ASP A 68 6.45 -1.41 -11.17
N TYR A 69 7.01 -1.29 -9.96
CA TYR A 69 6.31 -0.71 -8.81
C TYR A 69 6.84 0.69 -8.50
N ASP A 70 6.03 1.51 -7.83
CA ASP A 70 6.37 2.91 -7.59
C ASP A 70 6.98 3.10 -6.20
N ILE A 71 8.02 3.92 -6.12
CA ILE A 71 8.62 4.44 -4.90
C ILE A 71 8.49 5.96 -4.93
N ASP A 72 7.68 6.49 -4.03
CA ASP A 72 7.46 7.92 -3.92
C ASP A 72 8.44 8.53 -2.90
N LEU A 73 9.17 9.57 -3.29
CA LEU A 73 10.08 10.33 -2.45
C LEU A 73 9.69 11.79 -2.39
N VAL A 74 9.79 12.39 -1.23
CA VAL A 74 9.80 13.84 -1.05
C VAL A 74 11.24 14.33 -1.07
N CYS A 75 11.51 15.35 -1.90
CA CYS A 75 12.75 16.12 -1.88
C CYS A 75 12.44 17.50 -1.31
N ARG A 76 12.66 17.68 0.00
CA ARG A 76 12.43 18.95 0.70
C ARG A 76 13.69 19.79 0.69
N ILE A 77 13.62 20.96 0.04
CA ILE A 77 14.72 21.92 -0.03
C ILE A 77 14.48 23.03 1.00
N ASN A 78 15.44 23.24 1.89
CA ASN A 78 15.39 24.30 2.90
C ASN A 78 15.85 25.65 2.32
N LYS A 79 15.08 26.13 1.33
CA LYS A 79 15.30 27.39 0.63
C LYS A 79 13.96 27.96 0.20
N TYR A 80 13.81 29.28 0.21
CA TYR A 80 12.62 29.95 -0.28
C TYR A 80 12.60 29.98 -1.82
N PHE A 81 11.48 29.62 -2.40
CA PHE A 81 11.18 29.80 -3.82
C PHE A 81 9.87 30.58 -3.97
N SER A 82 9.91 31.69 -4.70
CA SER A 82 8.71 32.46 -5.08
C SER A 82 8.06 31.90 -6.35
N ASP A 83 8.78 31.08 -7.11
CA ASP A 83 8.39 30.54 -8.40
C ASP A 83 8.40 29.01 -8.34
N PRO A 84 7.23 28.36 -8.56
CA PRO A 84 7.15 26.90 -8.53
C PRO A 84 7.98 26.21 -9.62
N GLN A 85 8.13 26.82 -10.78
CA GLN A 85 8.96 26.28 -11.86
C GLN A 85 10.44 26.24 -11.46
N LYS A 86 10.92 27.26 -10.74
CA LYS A 86 12.31 27.27 -10.24
C LYS A 86 12.55 26.15 -9.24
N LEU A 87 11.60 25.90 -8.34
CA LEU A 87 11.68 24.75 -7.42
C LEU A 87 11.75 23.43 -8.17
N LYS A 88 10.89 23.25 -9.18
CA LYS A 88 10.89 22.05 -10.03
C LYS A 88 12.22 21.86 -10.74
N ASN A 89 12.72 22.93 -11.34
CA ASN A 89 13.97 22.95 -12.12
C ASN A 89 15.20 22.70 -11.26
N GLU A 90 15.24 23.15 -10.00
CA GLU A 90 16.38 22.92 -9.10
C GLU A 90 16.71 21.43 -8.97
N VAL A 91 15.68 20.60 -8.72
CA VAL A 91 15.84 19.13 -8.64
C VAL A 91 16.09 18.53 -10.02
N GLY A 92 15.35 18.96 -11.04
CA GLY A 92 15.48 18.43 -12.39
C GLY A 92 16.86 18.70 -13.00
N GLN A 93 17.45 19.87 -12.75
CA GLN A 93 18.78 20.21 -13.23
C GLN A 93 19.84 19.33 -12.58
N ALA A 94 19.80 19.17 -11.26
CA ALA A 94 20.72 18.28 -10.56
C ALA A 94 20.66 16.84 -11.10
N LEU A 95 19.47 16.32 -11.38
CA LEU A 95 19.33 14.97 -11.97
C LEU A 95 19.87 14.90 -13.40
N LYS A 96 19.64 15.94 -14.23
CA LYS A 96 20.14 16.01 -15.63
C LYS A 96 21.65 16.12 -15.71
N GLU A 97 22.28 16.74 -14.75
CA GLU A 97 23.76 16.91 -14.68
C GLU A 97 24.49 15.63 -14.21
N SER A 98 23.74 14.65 -13.69
CA SER A 98 24.30 13.37 -13.28
C SER A 98 24.52 12.43 -14.46
N ASP A 99 25.73 11.89 -14.62
CA ASP A 99 26.03 10.86 -15.62
C ASP A 99 25.18 9.59 -15.46
N ARG A 100 24.77 9.30 -14.23
CA ARG A 100 23.94 8.15 -13.90
C ARG A 100 22.46 8.45 -14.06
N TYR A 101 21.96 9.48 -13.34
CA TYR A 101 20.53 9.72 -13.24
C TYR A 101 19.93 10.33 -14.50
N SER A 102 20.68 11.06 -15.30
CA SER A 102 20.23 11.59 -16.59
C SER A 102 19.78 10.49 -17.57
N LYS A 103 20.40 9.31 -17.52
CA LYS A 103 20.03 8.15 -18.34
C LYS A 103 18.76 7.44 -17.88
N MET A 104 18.40 7.62 -16.62
CA MET A 104 17.21 7.00 -15.99
C MET A 104 16.02 7.95 -15.96
N LEU A 105 16.28 9.25 -16.18
CA LEU A 105 15.30 10.31 -16.03
C LEU A 105 14.25 10.24 -17.14
N GLN A 106 12.98 10.13 -16.75
CA GLN A 106 11.85 10.17 -17.64
C GLN A 106 11.48 11.62 -18.01
N PRO A 107 10.64 11.84 -19.04
CA PRO A 107 10.06 13.16 -19.30
C PRO A 107 9.45 13.77 -18.04
N GLU A 108 9.47 15.10 -17.97
CA GLU A 108 8.98 15.83 -16.82
C GLU A 108 7.51 15.52 -16.51
N GLY A 109 7.26 14.96 -15.35
CA GLY A 109 5.90 14.72 -14.84
C GLY A 109 5.25 15.98 -14.26
N LYS A 110 3.95 15.92 -14.04
CA LYS A 110 3.14 17.03 -13.49
C LYS A 110 3.70 17.56 -12.15
N ARG A 111 4.02 16.67 -11.23
CA ARG A 111 4.49 17.02 -9.87
C ARG A 111 5.91 16.52 -9.61
N CYS A 112 6.27 15.34 -10.08
CA CYS A 112 7.51 14.64 -9.79
C CYS A 112 8.50 14.65 -10.96
N TRP A 113 9.74 14.34 -10.63
CA TRP A 113 10.72 13.80 -11.56
C TRP A 113 10.81 12.31 -11.34
N THR A 114 10.72 11.52 -12.41
CA THR A 114 10.71 10.06 -12.34
C THR A 114 12.01 9.47 -12.84
N LEU A 115 12.64 8.64 -12.03
CA LEU A 115 13.78 7.80 -12.42
C LEU A 115 13.31 6.36 -12.67
N LYS A 116 13.56 5.83 -13.86
CA LYS A 116 13.23 4.44 -14.20
C LYS A 116 14.43 3.54 -13.94
N TYR A 117 14.27 2.60 -13.01
CA TYR A 117 15.24 1.55 -12.71
C TYR A 117 14.85 0.29 -13.51
N SER A 118 15.50 0.09 -14.67
CA SER A 118 15.13 -0.91 -15.67
C SER A 118 15.75 -2.28 -15.49
N ASP A 119 16.74 -2.41 -14.59
CA ASP A 119 17.43 -3.68 -14.36
C ASP A 119 16.59 -4.61 -13.46
N GLU A 120 17.20 -5.59 -12.80
CA GLU A 120 16.51 -6.53 -11.88
C GLU A 120 15.65 -5.87 -10.78
N ALA A 121 15.77 -4.55 -10.61
CA ALA A 121 15.05 -3.80 -9.58
C ALA A 121 13.59 -3.56 -9.94
N GLN A 122 13.25 -3.26 -11.21
CA GLN A 122 11.90 -3.08 -11.74
C GLN A 122 11.02 -2.12 -10.92
N TYR A 123 11.44 -0.86 -10.78
CA TYR A 123 10.63 0.19 -10.14
C TYR A 123 10.86 1.56 -10.75
N HIS A 124 9.84 2.40 -10.63
CA HIS A 124 9.95 3.83 -10.83
C HIS A 124 10.17 4.53 -9.49
N MET A 125 10.99 5.56 -9.50
CA MET A 125 11.23 6.41 -8.34
C MET A 125 10.76 7.83 -8.64
N ASP A 126 9.67 8.21 -8.02
CA ASP A 126 9.06 9.53 -8.17
C ASP A 126 9.59 10.49 -7.11
N ILE A 127 10.34 11.49 -7.55
CA ILE A 127 10.95 12.50 -6.69
C ILE A 127 10.09 13.77 -6.75
N LEU A 128 9.45 14.11 -5.63
CA LEU A 128 8.57 15.26 -5.46
C LEU A 128 9.34 16.46 -4.91
N PRO A 129 9.67 17.49 -5.71
CA PRO A 129 10.29 18.72 -5.23
C PRO A 129 9.34 19.48 -4.29
N SER A 130 9.84 19.88 -3.13
CA SER A 130 9.03 20.56 -2.12
C SER A 130 9.83 21.54 -1.28
N ILE A 131 9.12 22.48 -0.69
CA ILE A 131 9.60 23.38 0.36
C ILE A 131 8.64 23.36 1.54
N LYS A 132 9.12 23.77 2.71
CA LYS A 132 8.27 23.92 3.90
C LYS A 132 7.23 25.02 3.65
N ASP A 133 5.96 24.75 3.93
CA ASP A 133 4.92 25.76 3.96
C ASP A 133 4.83 26.39 5.35
N VAL A 134 5.24 27.65 5.46
CA VAL A 134 5.21 28.39 6.72
C VAL A 134 3.94 29.24 6.90
N THR A 135 2.99 29.17 5.95
CA THR A 135 1.92 30.16 5.82
C THR A 135 0.85 30.08 6.92
N TYR A 136 0.62 28.93 7.55
CA TYR A 136 -0.51 28.74 8.49
C TYR A 136 -0.18 27.99 9.78
N GLY A 137 1.08 27.86 10.15
CA GLY A 137 1.45 27.18 11.40
C GLY A 137 1.07 25.70 11.49
N ILE A 138 0.66 25.08 10.36
CA ILE A 138 0.40 23.64 10.29
C ILE A 138 1.76 22.95 10.18
N ASP A 139 2.07 22.14 11.19
CA ASP A 139 3.33 21.42 11.23
C ASP A 139 3.46 20.47 10.03
N LYS A 140 4.68 20.36 9.49
CA LYS A 140 5.06 19.46 8.39
C LYS A 140 4.36 19.72 7.03
N LYS A 141 3.57 20.81 6.89
CA LYS A 141 2.94 21.16 5.62
C LYS A 141 3.99 21.58 4.60
N LEU A 142 3.82 21.12 3.36
CA LEU A 142 4.73 21.38 2.25
C LEU A 142 4.02 22.12 1.13
N LYS A 143 4.75 23.03 0.45
CA LYS A 143 4.41 23.50 -0.89
C LYS A 143 5.14 22.66 -1.91
N ILE A 144 4.40 22.19 -2.91
CA ILE A 144 4.89 21.39 -4.02
C ILE A 144 4.52 22.07 -5.35
N THR A 145 5.20 21.67 -6.39
CA THR A 145 4.94 22.17 -7.74
C THR A 145 3.85 21.36 -8.43
N ASN A 146 2.98 22.02 -9.19
CA ASN A 146 1.97 21.42 -10.03
C ASN A 146 2.01 22.09 -11.40
N LYS A 147 2.36 21.31 -12.45
CA LYS A 147 2.40 21.79 -13.84
C LYS A 147 1.08 21.50 -14.50
N ASP A 148 0.46 22.51 -15.07
CA ASP A 148 -0.70 22.33 -15.94
C ASP A 148 -0.24 21.78 -17.30
N GLU A 149 -0.74 20.62 -17.67
CA GLU A 149 -0.32 19.90 -18.88
C GLU A 149 -0.79 20.57 -20.17
N ASN A 150 -1.86 21.37 -20.10
CA ASN A 150 -2.42 22.07 -21.26
C ASN A 150 -1.71 23.39 -21.54
N THR A 151 -1.43 24.15 -20.48
CA THR A 151 -0.84 25.50 -20.60
C THR A 151 0.67 25.51 -20.38
N GLY A 152 1.22 24.48 -19.74
CA GLY A 152 2.63 24.41 -19.31
C GLY A 152 2.95 25.30 -18.11
N ASN A 153 1.96 25.99 -17.54
CA ASN A 153 2.16 26.86 -16.37
C ASN A 153 2.35 26.07 -15.09
N TYR A 154 3.08 26.64 -14.15
CA TYR A 154 3.31 26.05 -12.84
C TYR A 154 2.60 26.84 -11.76
N GLU A 155 2.07 26.13 -10.78
CA GLU A 155 1.49 26.70 -9.56
C GLU A 155 2.03 25.96 -8.33
N PHE A 156 1.95 26.62 -7.18
CA PHE A 156 2.14 25.94 -5.90
C PHE A 156 0.83 25.30 -5.45
N THR A 157 0.92 24.04 -5.05
CA THR A 157 -0.12 23.36 -4.28
C THR A 157 0.46 22.88 -2.95
N THR A 158 -0.39 22.45 -2.04
CA THR A 158 0.05 22.02 -0.72
C THR A 158 -0.21 20.54 -0.50
N THR A 159 0.63 19.90 0.32
CA THR A 159 0.46 18.54 0.78
C THR A 159 1.09 18.37 2.16
N ASN A 160 0.80 17.27 2.85
CA ASN A 160 1.40 16.96 4.16
C ASN A 160 1.65 15.46 4.33
N PRO A 161 2.60 14.88 3.59
CA PRO A 161 2.84 13.43 3.57
C PRO A 161 3.39 12.89 4.90
N GLU A 162 4.15 13.68 5.67
CA GLU A 162 4.65 13.26 6.98
C GLU A 162 3.53 13.17 8.01
N ALA A 163 2.69 14.20 8.13
CA ALA A 163 1.55 14.16 9.04
C ALA A 163 0.53 13.10 8.61
N TYR A 164 0.36 12.87 7.29
CA TYR A 164 -0.48 11.77 6.80
C TYR A 164 0.05 10.40 7.22
N PHE A 165 1.36 10.18 7.18
CA PHE A 165 1.98 8.97 7.67
C PHE A 165 1.78 8.80 9.18
N ASP A 166 1.99 9.87 9.97
CA ASP A 166 1.78 9.84 11.42
C ASP A 166 0.33 9.48 11.76
N TRP A 167 -0.64 10.16 11.12
CA TRP A 167 -2.06 9.87 11.24
C TRP A 167 -2.40 8.41 10.89
N PHE A 168 -1.87 7.90 9.78
CA PHE A 168 -2.10 6.51 9.37
C PHE A 168 -1.53 5.52 10.38
N ASN A 169 -0.36 5.79 10.93
CA ASN A 169 0.26 4.95 11.97
C ASN A 169 -0.53 4.98 13.28
N GLU A 170 -1.01 6.14 13.71
CA GLU A 170 -1.86 6.26 14.90
C GLU A 170 -3.10 5.36 14.82
N ARG A 171 -3.74 5.25 13.62
CA ARG A 171 -4.91 4.39 13.40
C ARG A 171 -4.66 2.92 13.70
N GLN A 172 -3.44 2.44 13.56
CA GLN A 172 -3.06 1.03 13.67
C GLN A 172 -2.03 0.73 14.77
N GLN A 173 -1.69 1.72 15.59
CA GLN A 173 -0.56 1.64 16.54
C GLN A 173 -0.72 0.48 17.54
N GLU A 174 -1.90 0.28 18.11
CA GLU A 174 -2.15 -0.78 19.08
C GLU A 174 -1.94 -2.17 18.48
N GLU A 175 -2.52 -2.42 17.31
CA GLU A 175 -2.35 -3.68 16.60
C GLU A 175 -0.88 -3.89 16.22
N LYS A 176 -0.23 -2.87 15.68
CA LYS A 176 1.18 -2.93 15.26
C LYS A 176 2.09 -3.32 16.43
N GLN A 177 1.91 -2.68 17.58
CA GLN A 177 2.69 -3.00 18.80
C GLN A 177 2.45 -4.42 19.28
N ARG A 178 1.21 -4.89 19.28
CA ARG A 178 0.88 -6.27 19.64
C ARG A 178 1.55 -7.27 18.71
N LEU A 179 1.49 -7.04 17.40
CA LEU A 179 2.08 -7.92 16.39
C LEU A 179 3.61 -7.94 16.46
N LEU A 180 4.26 -6.79 16.68
CA LEU A 180 5.71 -6.70 16.86
C LEU A 180 6.16 -7.50 18.10
N LYS A 181 5.46 -7.38 19.23
CA LYS A 181 5.74 -8.17 20.45
C LYS A 181 5.62 -9.68 20.19
N ASN A 182 4.56 -10.10 19.50
CA ASN A 182 4.35 -11.51 19.15
C ASN A 182 5.46 -12.03 18.24
N TYR A 183 5.83 -11.28 17.21
CA TYR A 183 6.90 -11.66 16.29
C TYR A 183 8.26 -11.76 17.01
N ALA A 184 8.58 -10.78 17.84
CA ALA A 184 9.81 -10.77 18.63
C ALA A 184 9.88 -12.00 19.55
N PHE A 185 8.80 -12.30 20.27
CA PHE A 185 8.70 -13.47 21.13
C PHE A 185 8.89 -14.78 20.37
N GLN A 186 8.19 -14.97 19.24
CA GLN A 186 8.29 -16.19 18.44
C GLN A 186 9.67 -16.42 17.81
N ASN A 187 10.43 -15.35 17.57
CA ASN A 187 11.74 -15.42 16.92
C ASN A 187 12.92 -15.19 17.89
N ASN A 188 12.67 -15.15 19.20
CA ASN A 188 13.67 -14.87 20.23
C ASN A 188 14.50 -13.59 19.93
N LYS A 189 13.82 -12.51 19.53
CA LYS A 189 14.40 -11.19 19.22
C LYS A 189 13.91 -10.13 20.20
N ASN A 190 14.66 -9.03 20.33
CA ASN A 190 14.12 -7.82 20.95
C ASN A 190 13.13 -7.16 19.98
N ILE A 191 12.17 -6.39 20.51
CA ILE A 191 11.16 -5.71 19.69
C ILE A 191 11.82 -4.71 18.74
N GLU A 192 12.82 -4.00 19.21
CA GLU A 192 13.60 -3.00 18.49
C GLU A 192 14.34 -3.58 17.27
N ASP A 193 14.68 -4.86 17.32
CA ASP A 193 15.39 -5.59 16.26
C ASP A 193 14.45 -6.14 15.17
N VAL A 194 13.12 -5.99 15.35
CA VAL A 194 12.14 -6.45 14.35
C VAL A 194 11.92 -5.38 13.30
N PRO A 195 12.30 -5.61 12.02
CA PRO A 195 12.02 -4.67 10.97
C PRO A 195 10.50 -4.48 10.78
N GLU A 196 10.03 -3.24 10.78
CA GLU A 196 8.59 -2.93 10.71
C GLU A 196 7.88 -3.55 9.49
N TYR A 197 8.59 -3.68 8.37
CA TYR A 197 8.01 -4.28 7.15
C TYR A 197 7.72 -5.79 7.27
N LYS A 198 8.30 -6.48 8.27
CA LYS A 198 8.05 -7.90 8.55
C LYS A 198 6.68 -8.16 9.16
N VAL A 199 6.04 -7.13 9.68
CA VAL A 199 4.77 -7.25 10.40
C VAL A 199 3.74 -6.35 9.73
N LYS A 200 2.63 -6.95 9.30
CA LYS A 200 1.51 -6.25 8.66
C LYS A 200 0.28 -6.25 9.53
N THR A 201 -0.29 -5.08 9.73
CA THR A 201 -1.57 -4.94 10.42
C THR A 201 -2.74 -5.35 9.51
N THR A 202 -3.90 -5.57 10.10
CA THR A 202 -5.15 -5.85 9.35
C THR A 202 -5.46 -4.74 8.36
N LEU A 203 -5.24 -3.48 8.74
CA LEU A 203 -5.40 -2.32 7.85
C LEU A 203 -4.48 -2.39 6.62
N GLN A 204 -3.20 -2.67 6.81
CA GLN A 204 -2.25 -2.79 5.71
C GLN A 204 -2.58 -3.95 4.78
N VAL A 205 -2.93 -5.11 5.34
CA VAL A 205 -3.33 -6.29 4.56
C VAL A 205 -4.60 -6.02 3.76
N ALA A 206 -5.64 -5.45 4.37
CA ALA A 206 -6.89 -5.12 3.67
C ALA A 206 -6.64 -4.15 2.50
N LEU A 207 -5.76 -3.16 2.68
CA LEU A 207 -5.38 -2.24 1.62
C LEU A 207 -4.63 -2.94 0.47
N GLN A 208 -3.73 -3.88 0.78
CA GLN A 208 -3.05 -4.66 -0.25
C GLN A 208 -4.04 -5.51 -1.05
N ILE A 209 -5.00 -6.16 -0.39
CA ILE A 209 -6.07 -6.94 -1.03
C ILE A 209 -6.93 -6.04 -1.93
N LEU A 210 -7.39 -4.87 -1.42
CA LEU A 210 -8.18 -3.93 -2.24
C LEU A 210 -7.41 -3.40 -3.46
N LYS A 211 -6.14 -3.07 -3.28
CA LYS A 211 -5.29 -2.61 -4.39
C LYS A 211 -5.14 -3.70 -5.46
N ARG A 212 -4.87 -4.94 -5.05
CA ARG A 212 -4.75 -6.06 -5.98
C ARG A 212 -6.05 -6.35 -6.71
N TYR A 213 -7.18 -6.37 -5.99
CA TYR A 213 -8.49 -6.53 -6.57
C TYR A 213 -8.80 -5.42 -7.58
N ARG A 214 -8.54 -4.15 -7.22
CA ARG A 214 -8.68 -3.01 -8.11
C ARG A 214 -7.83 -3.18 -9.38
N ASP A 215 -6.55 -3.49 -9.23
CA ASP A 215 -5.64 -3.59 -10.36
C ASP A 215 -6.08 -4.71 -11.31
N LYS A 216 -6.56 -5.84 -10.77
CA LYS A 216 -7.12 -6.93 -11.59
C LYS A 216 -8.42 -6.54 -12.29
N LYS A 217 -9.31 -5.81 -11.59
CA LYS A 217 -10.60 -5.38 -12.15
C LYS A 217 -10.45 -4.35 -13.25
N PHE A 218 -9.40 -3.53 -13.20
CA PHE A 218 -9.09 -2.48 -14.16
C PHE A 218 -7.89 -2.82 -15.06
N GLU A 219 -7.53 -4.09 -15.19
CA GLU A 219 -6.40 -4.55 -16.00
C GLU A 219 -6.48 -4.05 -17.47
N ASN A 220 -7.69 -3.98 -18.04
CA ASN A 220 -7.95 -3.50 -19.40
C ASN A 220 -8.25 -2.00 -19.50
N ASN A 221 -8.36 -1.27 -18.37
CA ASN A 221 -8.59 0.18 -18.33
C ASN A 221 -7.87 0.79 -17.11
N PRO A 222 -6.52 0.79 -17.08
CA PRO A 222 -5.74 1.21 -15.95
C PRO A 222 -5.85 2.71 -15.62
N ASP A 223 -6.20 3.57 -16.61
CA ASP A 223 -6.24 5.03 -16.44
C ASP A 223 -7.40 5.50 -15.58
N ASP A 224 -8.51 4.77 -15.58
CA ASP A 224 -9.72 5.10 -14.82
C ASP A 224 -9.78 4.43 -13.44
N LYS A 225 -8.83 3.56 -13.12
CA LYS A 225 -8.84 2.86 -11.84
C LYS A 225 -8.85 3.83 -10.66
N PRO A 226 -9.63 3.54 -9.59
CA PRO A 226 -9.63 4.35 -8.38
C PRO A 226 -8.23 4.54 -7.81
N ILE A 227 -7.84 5.78 -7.52
CA ILE A 227 -6.50 6.07 -7.00
C ILE A 227 -6.33 5.54 -5.57
N SER A 228 -5.14 5.03 -5.28
CA SER A 228 -4.85 4.34 -4.02
C SER A 228 -5.08 5.21 -2.79
N ILE A 229 -4.80 6.52 -2.86
CA ILE A 229 -4.93 7.41 -1.71
C ILE A 229 -6.38 7.52 -1.22
N ILE A 230 -7.38 7.50 -2.13
CA ILE A 230 -8.81 7.51 -1.75
C ILE A 230 -9.16 6.23 -0.98
N LEU A 231 -8.74 5.06 -1.50
CA LEU A 231 -8.99 3.78 -0.83
C LEU A 231 -8.31 3.72 0.54
N THR A 232 -7.05 4.17 0.60
CA THR A 232 -6.25 4.20 1.83
C THR A 232 -6.87 5.10 2.88
N THR A 233 -7.26 6.31 2.49
CA THR A 233 -7.83 7.30 3.42
C THR A 233 -9.16 6.83 3.99
N ILE A 234 -10.07 6.40 3.14
CA ILE A 234 -11.41 5.93 3.58
C ILE A 234 -11.28 4.67 4.46
N MET A 235 -10.45 3.70 4.05
CA MET A 235 -10.25 2.48 4.83
C MET A 235 -9.65 2.78 6.20
N ALA A 236 -8.64 3.64 6.27
CA ALA A 236 -8.02 4.01 7.54
C ALA A 236 -8.96 4.82 8.45
N GLN A 237 -9.88 5.62 7.90
CA GLN A 237 -10.92 6.30 8.68
C GLN A 237 -11.98 5.34 9.23
N ILE A 238 -12.29 4.28 8.49
CA ILE A 238 -13.24 3.24 8.89
C ILE A 238 -12.64 2.31 9.95
N TYR A 239 -11.35 1.99 9.83
CA TYR A 239 -10.66 1.05 10.69
C TYR A 239 -10.74 1.46 12.17
N THR A 240 -11.22 0.55 13.02
CA THR A 240 -11.41 0.74 14.47
C THR A 240 -10.66 -0.30 15.31
N GLY A 241 -9.75 -1.07 14.67
CA GLY A 241 -8.99 -2.13 15.34
C GLY A 241 -9.51 -3.54 15.04
N GLU A 242 -10.21 -3.72 13.91
CA GLU A 242 -10.63 -5.03 13.44
C GLU A 242 -9.43 -5.96 13.28
N ASN A 243 -9.58 -7.21 13.71
CA ASN A 243 -8.56 -8.26 13.61
C ASN A 243 -8.78 -9.20 12.41
N ASP A 244 -9.83 -8.99 11.64
CA ASP A 244 -10.23 -9.80 10.49
C ASP A 244 -10.28 -8.94 9.24
N VAL A 245 -9.49 -9.32 8.22
CA VAL A 245 -9.35 -8.60 6.95
C VAL A 245 -10.66 -8.58 6.16
N TYR A 246 -11.39 -9.70 6.15
CA TYR A 246 -12.66 -9.79 5.44
C TYR A 246 -13.71 -8.87 6.06
N GLU A 247 -13.83 -8.86 7.40
CA GLU A 247 -14.77 -7.98 8.10
C GLU A 247 -14.41 -6.50 7.90
N LEU A 248 -13.13 -6.14 7.87
CA LEU A 248 -12.72 -4.77 7.55
C LEU A 248 -13.07 -4.37 6.10
N ILE A 249 -12.85 -5.25 5.12
CA ILE A 249 -13.24 -4.99 3.71
C ILE A 249 -14.76 -4.86 3.59
N LYS A 250 -15.53 -5.68 4.29
CA LYS A 250 -16.99 -5.61 4.34
C LYS A 250 -17.48 -4.30 4.99
N ASN A 251 -16.83 -3.88 6.09
CA ASN A 251 -17.12 -2.60 6.74
C ASN A 251 -16.82 -1.43 5.79
N PHE A 252 -15.67 -1.47 5.07
CA PHE A 252 -15.34 -0.49 4.05
C PHE A 252 -16.42 -0.40 2.96
N SER A 253 -16.80 -1.53 2.38
CA SER A 253 -17.76 -1.57 1.28
C SER A 253 -19.16 -1.05 1.68
N SER A 254 -19.52 -1.20 2.96
CA SER A 254 -20.82 -0.76 3.50
C SER A 254 -20.84 0.71 3.95
N ASN A 255 -19.68 1.28 4.31
CA ASN A 255 -19.62 2.57 4.99
C ASN A 255 -18.77 3.64 4.28
N TYR A 256 -18.13 3.34 3.17
CA TYR A 256 -17.23 4.26 2.45
C TYR A 256 -17.87 5.62 2.15
N ASN A 257 -19.15 5.66 1.85
CA ASN A 257 -19.89 6.86 1.47
C ASN A 257 -19.98 7.90 2.58
N LYS A 258 -19.87 7.50 3.85
CA LYS A 258 -19.83 8.40 5.01
C LYS A 258 -18.61 9.32 5.02
N TYR A 259 -17.58 8.95 4.29
CA TYR A 259 -16.28 9.66 4.19
C TYR A 259 -16.12 10.45 2.89
N ILE A 260 -17.16 10.47 2.04
CA ILE A 260 -17.24 11.31 0.86
C ILE A 260 -18.17 12.48 1.23
N LYS A 261 -17.57 13.64 1.51
CA LYS A 261 -18.29 14.87 1.86
C LYS A 261 -18.75 15.60 0.61
N ILE A 262 -19.70 16.53 0.76
CA ILE A 262 -20.02 17.51 -0.26
C ILE A 262 -19.62 18.90 0.29
N LYS A 263 -18.71 19.58 -0.40
CA LYS A 263 -18.32 20.96 -0.10
C LYS A 263 -18.58 21.81 -1.36
N ASP A 264 -19.41 22.83 -1.24
CA ASP A 264 -19.79 23.73 -2.35
C ASP A 264 -20.29 22.97 -3.60
N GLY A 265 -21.06 21.90 -3.39
CA GLY A 265 -21.58 21.05 -4.47
C GLY A 265 -20.57 20.08 -5.08
N ILE A 266 -19.34 20.02 -4.56
CA ILE A 266 -18.26 19.16 -5.03
C ILE A 266 -18.07 17.99 -4.09
N GLU A 267 -17.91 16.77 -4.65
CA GLU A 267 -17.53 15.59 -3.87
C GLU A 267 -16.09 15.72 -3.37
N TRP A 268 -15.93 15.44 -2.07
CA TRP A 268 -14.70 15.71 -1.34
C TRP A 268 -14.28 14.50 -0.51
N VAL A 269 -13.13 13.93 -0.84
CA VAL A 269 -12.42 12.99 0.02
C VAL A 269 -11.27 13.74 0.67
N GLU A 270 -11.50 14.18 1.90
CA GLU A 270 -10.61 15.07 2.63
C GLU A 270 -9.32 14.37 3.04
N ASN A 271 -8.18 15.05 2.83
CA ASN A 271 -6.95 14.66 3.51
C ASN A 271 -7.13 14.94 5.02
N PRO A 272 -7.05 13.93 5.90
CA PRO A 272 -7.35 14.09 7.34
C PRO A 272 -6.40 15.05 8.08
N VAL A 273 -5.24 15.36 7.48
CA VAL A 273 -4.23 16.25 8.06
C VAL A 273 -4.06 17.55 7.26
N ASN A 274 -4.77 17.70 6.16
CA ASN A 274 -4.79 18.91 5.33
C ASN A 274 -6.19 19.10 4.72
N PRO A 275 -7.16 19.65 5.46
CA PRO A 275 -8.57 19.73 5.03
C PRO A 275 -8.81 20.49 3.73
N ASP A 276 -7.84 21.29 3.28
CA ASP A 276 -7.87 22.02 2.02
C ASP A 276 -7.53 21.13 0.81
N GLU A 277 -7.02 19.92 1.04
CA GLU A 277 -6.66 18.96 0.00
C GLU A 277 -7.79 17.96 -0.22
N ASN A 278 -8.32 17.95 -1.45
CA ASN A 278 -9.33 16.98 -1.89
C ASN A 278 -8.66 15.88 -2.71
N PHE A 279 -8.63 14.65 -2.21
CA PHE A 279 -8.13 13.52 -2.99
C PHE A 279 -9.04 13.13 -4.17
N ALA A 280 -10.29 13.58 -4.16
CA ALA A 280 -11.25 13.37 -5.25
C ALA A 280 -11.36 14.56 -6.22
N ASP A 281 -10.40 15.48 -6.22
CA ASP A 281 -10.38 16.71 -7.02
C ASP A 281 -10.67 16.49 -8.50
N LYS A 282 -10.19 15.36 -9.05
CA LYS A 282 -10.38 15.00 -10.46
C LYS A 282 -11.77 14.46 -10.80
N TRP A 283 -12.61 14.11 -9.82
CA TRP A 283 -13.95 13.57 -10.12
C TRP A 283 -14.87 14.60 -10.77
N GLN A 284 -14.63 15.88 -10.51
CA GLN A 284 -15.42 16.97 -11.10
C GLN A 284 -15.11 17.19 -12.57
N ILE A 285 -13.83 17.15 -12.94
CA ILE A 285 -13.37 17.37 -14.33
C ILE A 285 -13.32 16.07 -15.14
N HIS A 286 -13.27 14.92 -14.47
CA HIS A 286 -13.22 13.57 -15.01
C HIS A 286 -14.28 12.70 -14.36
N PRO A 287 -15.59 12.86 -14.70
CA PRO A 287 -16.68 12.12 -14.05
C PRO A 287 -16.61 10.61 -14.29
N GLU A 288 -15.89 10.15 -15.32
CA GLU A 288 -15.58 8.73 -15.56
C GLU A 288 -14.82 8.09 -14.37
N ARG A 289 -13.96 8.83 -13.70
CA ARG A 289 -13.22 8.35 -12.50
C ARG A 289 -14.14 8.10 -11.32
N LYS A 290 -15.15 8.95 -11.12
CA LYS A 290 -16.18 8.70 -10.10
C LYS A 290 -17.03 7.48 -10.47
N LYS A 291 -17.42 7.34 -11.74
CA LYS A 291 -18.14 6.15 -12.21
C LYS A 291 -17.32 4.88 -11.99
N ALA A 292 -16.02 4.93 -12.29
CA ALA A 292 -15.09 3.83 -12.05
C ALA A 292 -14.97 3.48 -10.56
N PHE A 293 -14.92 4.48 -9.66
CA PHE A 293 -14.95 4.25 -8.22
C PHE A 293 -16.24 3.57 -7.76
N ASN A 294 -17.40 4.04 -8.22
CA ASN A 294 -18.69 3.43 -7.90
C ASN A 294 -18.80 2.00 -8.45
N PHE A 295 -18.32 1.76 -9.67
CA PHE A 295 -18.22 0.43 -10.27
C PHE A 295 -17.34 -0.49 -9.42
N PHE A 296 -16.15 -0.01 -9.00
CA PHE A 296 -15.26 -0.76 -8.12
C PHE A 296 -15.96 -1.22 -6.84
N ILE A 297 -16.70 -0.33 -6.18
CA ILE A 297 -17.43 -0.68 -4.94
C ILE A 297 -18.56 -1.70 -5.22
N ALA A 298 -19.30 -1.52 -6.31
CA ALA A 298 -20.37 -2.45 -6.67
C ALA A 298 -19.83 -3.86 -6.97
N GLU A 299 -18.73 -3.94 -7.71
CA GLU A 299 -18.08 -5.22 -8.01
C GLU A 299 -17.42 -5.83 -6.76
N LEU A 300 -16.83 -5.03 -5.87
CA LEU A 300 -16.30 -5.50 -4.58
C LEU A 300 -17.38 -6.19 -3.74
N ASN A 301 -18.58 -5.59 -3.66
CA ASN A 301 -19.72 -6.17 -2.97
C ASN A 301 -20.15 -7.50 -3.61
N LYS A 302 -20.24 -7.55 -4.93
CA LYS A 302 -20.64 -8.74 -5.67
C LYS A 302 -19.61 -9.87 -5.55
N ASP A 303 -18.34 -9.55 -5.81
CA ASP A 303 -17.28 -10.53 -6.02
C ASP A 303 -16.67 -11.06 -4.73
N ILE A 304 -16.68 -10.27 -3.65
CA ILE A 304 -16.06 -10.63 -2.37
C ILE A 304 -17.12 -10.78 -1.28
N ILE A 305 -17.97 -9.77 -1.07
CA ILE A 305 -18.87 -9.77 0.10
C ILE A 305 -20.05 -10.72 -0.09
N ASN A 306 -20.68 -10.70 -1.26
CA ASN A 306 -21.86 -11.53 -1.58
C ASN A 306 -21.50 -12.83 -2.32
N ASN A 307 -20.19 -13.13 -2.47
CA ASN A 307 -19.76 -14.34 -3.14
C ASN A 307 -19.83 -15.55 -2.19
N THR A 308 -20.87 -16.36 -2.34
CA THR A 308 -21.11 -17.54 -1.51
C THR A 308 -20.00 -18.60 -1.63
N PHE A 309 -19.24 -18.64 -2.74
CA PHE A 309 -18.12 -19.57 -2.89
C PHE A 309 -16.97 -19.26 -1.96
N ILE A 310 -16.71 -17.98 -1.68
CA ILE A 310 -15.66 -17.53 -0.75
C ILE A 310 -15.97 -17.97 0.69
N THR A 311 -17.24 -18.06 1.06
CA THR A 311 -17.68 -18.41 2.43
C THR A 311 -18.20 -19.84 2.56
N SER A 312 -18.32 -20.60 1.46
CA SER A 312 -18.97 -21.92 1.45
C SER A 312 -18.17 -23.06 2.09
N GLY A 313 -16.86 -22.85 2.32
CA GLY A 313 -15.98 -23.92 2.79
C GLY A 313 -15.56 -24.93 1.70
N ASN A 314 -16.02 -24.77 0.45
CA ASN A 314 -15.57 -25.56 -0.68
C ASN A 314 -14.25 -25.01 -1.21
N LEU A 315 -13.14 -25.68 -0.85
CA LEU A 315 -11.78 -25.28 -1.21
C LEU A 315 -11.54 -25.06 -2.70
N PHE A 316 -12.16 -25.86 -3.54
CA PHE A 316 -11.94 -25.80 -4.99
C PHE A 316 -12.62 -24.55 -5.58
N GLU A 317 -13.89 -24.33 -5.25
CA GLU A 317 -14.66 -23.18 -5.75
C GLU A 317 -14.14 -21.87 -5.14
N GLU A 318 -13.75 -21.90 -3.87
CA GLU A 318 -13.10 -20.76 -3.20
C GLU A 318 -11.79 -20.39 -3.89
N ALA A 319 -10.89 -21.35 -4.12
CA ALA A 319 -9.62 -21.10 -4.80
C ALA A 319 -9.81 -20.62 -6.24
N LYS A 320 -10.81 -21.16 -6.96
CA LYS A 320 -11.17 -20.70 -8.30
C LYS A 320 -11.61 -19.24 -8.28
N SER A 321 -12.53 -18.87 -7.38
CA SER A 321 -12.98 -17.49 -7.22
C SER A 321 -11.80 -16.53 -6.92
N TYR A 322 -10.93 -16.88 -5.98
CA TYR A 322 -9.78 -16.05 -5.68
C TYR A 322 -8.79 -15.92 -6.85
N LYS A 323 -8.60 -16.96 -7.67
CA LYS A 323 -7.76 -16.90 -8.87
C LYS A 323 -8.26 -15.86 -9.88
N GLU A 324 -9.57 -15.77 -10.04
CA GLU A 324 -10.21 -14.78 -10.92
C GLU A 324 -10.02 -13.35 -10.37
N LEU A 325 -10.11 -13.16 -9.05
CA LEU A 325 -10.05 -11.86 -8.38
C LEU A 325 -8.63 -11.32 -8.17
N PHE A 326 -7.65 -12.20 -7.91
CA PHE A 326 -6.30 -11.79 -7.50
C PHE A 326 -5.17 -12.28 -8.40
N GLY A 327 -5.49 -13.16 -9.34
CA GLY A 327 -4.54 -13.77 -10.27
C GLY A 327 -4.08 -15.16 -9.86
N THR A 328 -4.01 -16.06 -10.85
CA THR A 328 -3.75 -17.50 -10.65
C THR A 328 -2.45 -17.77 -9.89
N LYS A 329 -1.32 -17.19 -10.33
CA LYS A 329 0.02 -17.42 -9.77
C LYS A 329 0.10 -17.05 -8.28
N ILE A 330 -0.49 -15.94 -7.89
CA ILE A 330 -0.50 -15.45 -6.50
C ILE A 330 -1.33 -16.39 -5.62
N VAL A 331 -2.52 -16.74 -6.07
CA VAL A 331 -3.43 -17.60 -5.29
C VAL A 331 -2.89 -19.03 -5.14
N GLU A 332 -2.28 -19.60 -6.18
CA GLU A 332 -1.64 -20.92 -6.09
C GLU A 332 -0.51 -20.93 -5.06
N LYS A 333 0.33 -19.91 -5.05
CA LYS A 333 1.38 -19.75 -4.03
C LYS A 333 0.79 -19.60 -2.62
N ALA A 334 -0.29 -18.83 -2.48
CA ALA A 334 -0.95 -18.63 -1.20
C ALA A 334 -1.50 -19.96 -0.64
N TYR A 335 -2.18 -20.75 -1.47
CA TYR A 335 -2.69 -22.06 -1.03
C TYR A 335 -1.57 -23.09 -0.77
N ALA A 336 -0.48 -23.07 -1.56
CA ALA A 336 0.71 -23.88 -1.27
C ALA A 336 1.31 -23.50 0.09
N GLY A 337 1.46 -22.20 0.37
CA GLY A 337 1.94 -21.71 1.67
C GLY A 337 1.05 -22.09 2.85
N ILE A 338 -0.27 -22.09 2.68
CA ILE A 338 -1.21 -22.59 3.70
C ILE A 338 -0.98 -24.10 3.96
N GLY A 339 -0.81 -24.88 2.89
CA GLY A 339 -0.52 -26.33 2.99
C GLY A 339 0.81 -26.61 3.70
N ASP A 340 1.86 -25.86 3.36
CA ASP A 340 3.18 -25.97 4.00
C ASP A 340 3.14 -25.61 5.48
N ASN A 341 2.46 -24.51 5.84
CA ASN A 341 2.27 -24.11 7.23
C ASN A 341 1.51 -25.17 8.03
N ALA A 342 0.47 -25.75 7.46
CA ALA A 342 -0.30 -26.83 8.09
C ALA A 342 0.56 -28.09 8.29
N ARG A 343 1.38 -28.46 7.29
CA ARG A 343 2.33 -29.57 7.40
C ARG A 343 3.34 -29.34 8.51
N THR A 344 4.02 -28.20 8.51
CA THR A 344 5.02 -27.83 9.53
C THR A 344 4.41 -27.80 10.93
N SER A 345 3.21 -27.24 11.07
CA SER A 345 2.51 -27.20 12.37
C SER A 345 2.16 -28.61 12.86
N ARG A 346 1.77 -29.51 11.97
CA ARG A 346 1.51 -30.91 12.31
C ARG A 346 2.79 -31.63 12.74
N GLU A 347 3.88 -31.48 12.00
CA GLU A 347 5.20 -32.06 12.31
C GLU A 347 5.72 -31.58 13.67
N ASN A 348 5.45 -30.32 14.02
CA ASN A 348 5.81 -29.74 15.32
C ASN A 348 4.79 -30.02 16.44
N GLY A 349 3.74 -30.82 16.20
CA GLY A 349 2.71 -31.12 17.19
C GLY A 349 1.79 -29.94 17.56
N ASN A 350 1.77 -28.89 16.77
CA ASN A 350 1.01 -27.64 16.99
C ASN A 350 -0.26 -27.55 16.14
N MET A 351 -0.73 -28.63 15.53
CA MET A 351 -1.96 -28.67 14.77
C MET A 351 -3.06 -29.35 15.56
N TYR A 352 -4.21 -28.72 15.64
CA TYR A 352 -5.37 -29.21 16.39
C TYR A 352 -6.63 -29.18 15.52
N ILE A 353 -7.57 -30.05 15.79
CA ILE A 353 -8.90 -30.08 15.15
C ILE A 353 -9.96 -29.80 16.20
N ASN A 354 -10.81 -28.83 15.95
CA ASN A 354 -11.98 -28.53 16.74
C ASN A 354 -13.09 -29.57 16.54
N LYS A 355 -14.13 -29.54 17.39
CA LYS A 355 -15.29 -30.45 17.28
C LYS A 355 -16.08 -30.31 15.97
N ASP A 356 -16.01 -29.16 15.33
CA ASP A 356 -16.60 -28.85 14.02
C ASP A 356 -15.72 -29.22 12.82
N ALA A 357 -14.64 -29.96 13.07
CA ALA A 357 -13.63 -30.36 12.08
C ALA A 357 -12.79 -29.21 11.52
N THR A 358 -12.82 -28.02 12.09
CA THR A 358 -11.92 -26.93 11.72
C THR A 358 -10.53 -27.15 12.30
N ILE A 359 -9.51 -26.80 11.50
CA ILE A 359 -8.09 -26.86 11.92
C ILE A 359 -7.75 -25.56 12.62
N ASN A 360 -7.04 -25.65 13.75
CA ASN A 360 -6.46 -24.51 14.45
C ASN A 360 -5.04 -24.82 14.95
N PHE A 361 -4.32 -23.75 15.32
CA PHE A 361 -2.94 -23.80 15.79
C PHE A 361 -2.78 -23.18 17.21
N ASN A 362 -3.90 -22.97 17.91
CA ASN A 362 -3.95 -22.33 19.22
C ASN A 362 -4.08 -23.30 20.39
N GLN A 363 -3.78 -24.59 20.15
CA GLN A 363 -3.82 -25.68 21.12
C GLN A 363 -5.22 -26.01 21.67
N GLN A 364 -6.29 -25.59 20.97
CA GLN A 364 -7.67 -25.96 21.33
C GLN A 364 -8.14 -27.15 20.48
N GLY A 365 -8.88 -28.09 21.11
CA GLY A 365 -9.39 -29.26 20.43
C GLY A 365 -8.49 -30.50 20.52
N THR A 366 -8.57 -31.38 19.53
CA THR A 366 -7.78 -32.63 19.49
C THR A 366 -6.50 -32.42 18.69
N ASN A 367 -5.35 -32.72 19.31
CA ASN A 367 -4.05 -32.62 18.62
C ASN A 367 -3.97 -33.63 17.46
N VAL A 368 -3.57 -33.18 16.28
CA VAL A 368 -3.36 -33.99 15.09
C VAL A 368 -1.94 -34.55 15.15
N LYS A 369 -1.83 -35.82 15.51
CA LYS A 369 -0.55 -36.51 15.54
C LYS A 369 0.06 -36.65 14.15
N GLU A 370 1.38 -36.68 14.11
CA GLU A 370 2.13 -37.02 12.92
C GLU A 370 1.70 -38.40 12.38
N HIS A 371 1.42 -38.49 11.09
CA HIS A 371 1.09 -39.77 10.46
C HIS A 371 2.37 -40.60 10.31
N LYS A 372 2.56 -41.58 11.16
CA LYS A 372 3.60 -42.59 10.96
C LYS A 372 3.12 -43.58 9.90
N PHE A 373 3.76 -43.58 8.74
CA PHE A 373 3.56 -44.62 7.77
C PHE A 373 3.98 -45.96 8.42
N PHE A 374 3.03 -46.84 8.63
CA PHE A 374 3.33 -48.27 8.92
C PHE A 374 3.81 -48.94 7.65
N GLY A 375 5.11 -49.05 7.49
CA GLY A 375 5.68 -49.74 6.34
C GLY A 375 7.19 -49.52 6.29
N CYS A 376 7.90 -50.05 7.27
CA CYS A 376 9.20 -50.72 7.17
C CYS A 376 9.56 -51.25 8.53
#